data_c2428e0b841f47bc056ef71b66e7b64e
#
_entry.id   c2428e0b841f47bc056ef71b66e7b64e
#
_cell.length_a   1.000
_cell.length_b   1.000
_cell.length_c   1.000
_cell.angle_alpha   90.00
_cell.angle_beta   90.00
_cell.angle_gamma   90.00
#
_symmetry.space_group_name_H-M   'P 1'
#
loop_
_entity.id
_entity.type
_entity.pdbx_description
1 polymer ?
#
loop_
_entity_poly.entity_id
_entity_poly.type
_entity_poly.pdbx_seq_one_letter_code
_entity_poly.pdbx_strand_id
1 'polypeptide(L)'
;EVRIFSKACLEYSGEASKLVSRFGGMTIYAGGDDLLFLAPVSNGKGQTVFELCQEIAMLFESKMKDNFVGFSSCPTVSFGISIQYEKFPLYEALNHARNLLFGMAKNHCYSGEEKAVKNSMAIEVQKHSGQTMSLVLSNVDMDILKKILALNEGMKDGEQAVTSILFVVETYQFLLSVLNKEAREGKISEEDYESAWMNLFDNAEQKPAEGYLRRICSLWYRDILTGNGRMEAADAYS
;
A
#
# COMPACT_ATOMS: atom_id res chain seq x y z
N GLU A 1 29.40 18.26 -3.84
CA GLU A 1 28.20 17.55 -3.30
C GLU A 1 27.10 17.41 -4.38
N VAL A 2 26.64 18.52 -5.03
CA VAL A 2 25.59 18.48 -6.07
C VAL A 2 25.93 17.54 -7.23
N ARG A 3 27.18 17.50 -7.70
CA ARG A 3 27.63 16.61 -8.79
C ARG A 3 27.55 15.13 -8.42
N ILE A 4 27.85 14.79 -7.16
CA ILE A 4 27.80 13.42 -6.66
C ILE A 4 26.34 12.97 -6.60
N PHE A 5 25.45 13.82 -6.06
CA PHE A 5 24.02 13.54 -6.03
C PHE A 5 23.42 13.34 -7.42
N SER A 6 23.68 14.26 -8.34
CA SER A 6 23.20 14.17 -9.72
C SER A 6 23.68 12.89 -10.43
N LYS A 7 24.93 12.47 -10.17
CA LYS A 7 25.48 11.23 -10.72
C LYS A 7 24.77 10.01 -10.13
N ALA A 8 24.57 9.96 -8.81
CA ALA A 8 23.87 8.87 -8.14
C ALA A 8 22.42 8.75 -8.63
N CYS A 9 21.72 9.88 -8.80
CA CYS A 9 20.36 9.91 -9.35
C CYS A 9 20.32 9.43 -10.81
N LEU A 10 21.31 9.76 -11.64
CA LEU A 10 21.39 9.30 -13.02
C LEU A 10 21.64 7.78 -13.10
N GLU A 11 22.52 7.25 -12.28
CA GLU A 11 22.77 5.82 -12.17
C GLU A 11 21.51 5.08 -11.69
N TYR A 12 20.84 5.62 -10.66
CA TYR A 12 19.58 5.10 -10.17
C TYR A 12 18.52 5.03 -11.26
N SER A 13 18.25 6.13 -11.97
CA SER A 13 17.21 6.19 -12.99
C SER A 13 17.44 5.17 -14.12
N GLY A 14 18.71 4.98 -14.53
CA GLY A 14 19.08 3.98 -15.52
C GLY A 14 18.87 2.54 -15.05
N GLU A 15 19.21 2.22 -13.81
CA GLU A 15 19.03 0.89 -13.24
C GLU A 15 17.56 0.62 -12.89
N ALA A 16 16.82 1.59 -12.37
CA ALA A 16 15.38 1.50 -12.12
C ALA A 16 14.59 1.21 -13.41
N SER A 17 14.93 1.89 -14.52
CA SER A 17 14.34 1.59 -15.82
C SER A 17 14.57 0.15 -16.29
N LYS A 18 15.74 -0.44 -15.98
CA LYS A 18 16.02 -1.85 -16.27
C LYS A 18 15.20 -2.79 -15.38
N LEU A 19 14.95 -2.44 -14.10
CA LEU A 19 14.06 -3.20 -13.22
C LEU A 19 12.64 -3.22 -13.78
N VAL A 20 12.11 -2.05 -14.16
CA VAL A 20 10.79 -1.92 -14.78
C VAL A 20 10.68 -2.79 -16.03
N SER A 21 11.67 -2.73 -16.94
CA SER A 21 11.68 -3.53 -18.18
C SER A 21 11.74 -5.03 -17.90
N ARG A 22 12.55 -5.47 -16.95
CA ARG A 22 12.66 -6.89 -16.55
C ARG A 22 11.37 -7.43 -15.92
N PHE A 23 10.63 -6.58 -15.23
CA PHE A 23 9.32 -6.90 -14.68
C PHE A 23 8.25 -7.08 -15.76
N GLY A 24 8.44 -6.49 -16.92
CA GLY A 24 7.47 -6.47 -18.03
C GLY A 24 6.74 -5.13 -18.17
N GLY A 25 7.24 -4.09 -17.50
CA GLY A 25 6.74 -2.73 -17.61
C GLY A 25 7.48 -1.90 -18.65
N MET A 26 7.03 -0.66 -18.80
CA MET A 26 7.59 0.34 -19.70
C MET A 26 7.85 1.64 -18.95
N THR A 27 9.09 2.10 -18.98
CA THR A 27 9.44 3.42 -18.45
C THR A 27 9.00 4.51 -19.42
N ILE A 28 8.19 5.46 -18.93
CA ILE A 28 7.75 6.64 -19.69
C ILE A 28 8.77 7.76 -19.50
N TYR A 29 9.21 7.96 -18.26
CA TYR A 29 10.17 9.00 -17.92
C TYR A 29 11.09 8.50 -16.79
N ALA A 30 12.36 8.78 -16.91
CA ALA A 30 13.37 8.55 -15.89
C ALA A 30 14.39 9.70 -15.95
N GLY A 31 14.43 10.52 -14.92
CA GLY A 31 15.29 11.69 -14.89
C GLY A 31 15.59 12.12 -13.47
N GLY A 32 16.85 11.97 -13.07
CA GLY A 32 17.25 12.27 -11.71
C GLY A 32 16.64 11.29 -10.71
N ASP A 33 15.92 11.81 -9.73
CA ASP A 33 15.16 11.05 -8.73
C ASP A 33 13.72 10.72 -9.15
N ASP A 34 13.25 11.33 -10.25
CA ASP A 34 11.88 11.10 -10.76
C ASP A 34 11.83 9.91 -11.72
N LEU A 35 10.86 9.04 -11.50
CA LEU A 35 10.58 7.86 -12.31
C LEU A 35 9.07 7.74 -12.56
N LEU A 36 8.67 7.63 -13.81
CA LEU A 36 7.31 7.35 -14.23
C LEU A 36 7.30 6.12 -15.14
N PHE A 37 6.48 5.13 -14.81
CA PHE A 37 6.39 3.89 -15.58
C PHE A 37 4.97 3.32 -15.59
N LEU A 38 4.70 2.47 -16.57
CA LEU A 38 3.55 1.59 -16.66
C LEU A 38 4.03 0.15 -16.44
N ALA A 39 3.27 -0.61 -15.67
CA ALA A 39 3.58 -2.02 -15.44
C ALA A 39 2.30 -2.84 -15.25
N PRO A 40 2.31 -4.14 -15.56
CA PRO A 40 1.22 -5.01 -15.15
C PRO A 40 1.18 -5.11 -13.62
N VAL A 41 0.01 -5.41 -13.04
CA VAL A 41 -0.13 -5.59 -11.59
C VAL A 41 0.73 -6.76 -11.09
N SER A 42 0.88 -7.79 -11.92
CA SER A 42 1.78 -8.92 -11.66
C SER A 42 2.50 -9.33 -12.95
N ASN A 43 3.75 -9.70 -12.83
CA ASN A 43 4.46 -10.33 -13.94
C ASN A 43 4.10 -11.83 -14.01
N GLY A 44 4.27 -12.47 -15.16
CA GLY A 44 3.97 -13.89 -15.34
C GLY A 44 4.79 -14.87 -14.45
N LYS A 45 5.62 -14.36 -13.53
CA LYS A 45 6.47 -15.11 -12.60
C LYS A 45 5.99 -15.01 -11.15
N GLY A 46 4.81 -14.42 -10.90
CA GLY A 46 4.23 -14.28 -9.57
C GLY A 46 4.71 -13.06 -8.76
N GLN A 47 5.60 -12.23 -9.32
CA GLN A 47 6.02 -10.99 -8.66
C GLN A 47 4.98 -9.88 -8.92
N THR A 48 4.65 -9.10 -7.90
CA THR A 48 3.69 -8.01 -7.95
C THR A 48 4.35 -6.65 -8.22
N VAL A 49 3.58 -5.68 -8.72
CA VAL A 49 4.05 -4.29 -8.91
C VAL A 49 4.51 -3.65 -7.60
N PHE A 50 3.97 -4.08 -6.46
CA PHE A 50 4.38 -3.60 -5.14
C PHE A 50 5.80 -4.05 -4.78
N GLU A 51 6.15 -5.29 -5.12
CA GLU A 51 7.51 -5.80 -4.96
C GLU A 51 8.49 -5.09 -5.90
N LEU A 52 8.08 -4.79 -7.13
CA LEU A 52 8.87 -3.94 -8.04
C LEU A 52 9.14 -2.57 -7.41
N CYS A 53 8.13 -1.91 -6.85
CA CYS A 53 8.30 -0.62 -6.17
C CYS A 53 9.24 -0.74 -4.96
N GLN A 54 9.16 -1.83 -4.20
CA GLN A 54 10.09 -2.10 -3.09
C GLN A 54 11.53 -2.26 -3.58
N GLU A 55 11.76 -3.02 -4.66
CA GLU A 55 13.09 -3.16 -5.27
C GLU A 55 13.65 -1.81 -5.76
N ILE A 56 12.80 -0.97 -6.36
CA ILE A 56 13.15 0.39 -6.78
C ILE A 56 13.53 1.28 -5.58
N ALA A 57 12.77 1.19 -4.47
CA ALA A 57 13.08 1.93 -3.25
C ALA A 57 14.42 1.50 -2.63
N MET A 58 14.65 0.19 -2.56
CA MET A 58 15.92 -0.38 -2.06
C MET A 58 17.11 0.02 -2.93
N LEU A 59 16.92 0.03 -4.25
CA LEU A 59 17.95 0.49 -5.20
C LEU A 59 18.29 1.97 -4.96
N PHE A 60 17.26 2.83 -4.80
CA PHE A 60 17.48 4.26 -4.50
C PHE A 60 18.25 4.44 -3.21
N GLU A 61 17.83 3.78 -2.15
CA GLU A 61 18.49 3.86 -0.84
C GLU A 61 19.95 3.40 -0.91
N SER A 62 20.25 2.29 -1.61
CA SER A 62 21.62 1.82 -1.83
C SER A 62 22.47 2.86 -2.54
N LYS A 63 21.98 3.41 -3.66
CA LYS A 63 22.72 4.44 -4.42
C LYS A 63 22.97 5.71 -3.60
N MET A 64 22.02 6.08 -2.73
CA MET A 64 22.19 7.25 -1.87
C MET A 64 23.16 6.96 -0.73
N LYS A 65 23.10 5.81 -0.07
CA LYS A 65 24.04 5.44 1.01
C LYS A 65 25.49 5.41 0.53
N ASP A 66 25.73 4.83 -0.65
CA ASP A 66 27.08 4.72 -1.21
C ASP A 66 27.74 6.09 -1.49
N ASN A 67 26.94 7.11 -1.75
CA ASN A 67 27.40 8.43 -2.17
C ASN A 67 27.29 9.51 -1.07
N PHE A 68 26.60 9.25 0.04
CA PHE A 68 26.29 10.22 1.09
C PHE A 68 26.67 9.73 2.49
N VAL A 69 27.92 9.36 2.67
CA VAL A 69 28.46 9.00 3.99
C VAL A 69 28.49 10.24 4.88
N GLY A 70 27.71 10.22 5.97
CA GLY A 70 27.71 11.29 6.98
C GLY A 70 26.46 12.18 7.03
N PHE A 71 25.42 11.91 6.21
CA PHE A 71 24.12 12.57 6.35
C PHE A 71 23.32 11.96 7.51
N SER A 72 22.60 12.81 8.25
CA SER A 72 21.76 12.40 9.39
C SER A 72 20.55 11.58 8.98
N SER A 73 20.12 11.65 7.71
CA SER A 73 19.04 10.85 7.14
C SER A 73 19.31 10.54 5.67
N CYS A 74 19.09 9.29 5.27
CA CYS A 74 19.15 8.88 3.86
C CYS A 74 17.90 9.37 3.13
N PRO A 75 18.01 9.94 1.92
CA PRO A 75 16.84 10.25 1.09
C PRO A 75 16.07 8.98 0.74
N THR A 76 14.75 9.09 0.69
CA THR A 76 13.82 7.99 0.41
C THR A 76 12.93 8.30 -0.78
N VAL A 77 12.30 7.27 -1.36
CA VAL A 77 11.35 7.38 -2.47
C VAL A 77 9.94 7.13 -1.96
N SER A 78 8.98 7.92 -2.45
CA SER A 78 7.55 7.67 -2.26
C SER A 78 6.90 7.30 -3.60
N PHE A 79 5.82 6.52 -3.57
CA PHE A 79 5.12 6.05 -4.75
C PHE A 79 3.65 6.45 -4.74
N GLY A 80 3.13 6.82 -5.90
CA GLY A 80 1.70 6.91 -6.19
C GLY A 80 1.34 5.86 -7.24
N ILE A 81 0.49 4.92 -6.92
CA ILE A 81 0.14 3.78 -7.77
C ILE A 81 -1.35 3.83 -8.07
N SER A 82 -1.70 4.06 -9.34
CA SER A 82 -3.07 3.99 -9.84
C SER A 82 -3.25 2.69 -10.62
N ILE A 83 -4.09 1.79 -10.10
CA ILE A 83 -4.44 0.51 -10.72
C ILE A 83 -5.80 0.67 -11.38
N GLN A 84 -5.80 0.60 -12.70
CA GLN A 84 -6.97 0.87 -13.54
C GLN A 84 -7.26 -0.31 -14.46
N TYR A 85 -8.50 -0.40 -14.94
CA TYR A 85 -8.83 -1.38 -15.99
C TYR A 85 -8.22 -0.96 -17.34
N GLU A 86 -7.98 -1.92 -18.22
CA GLU A 86 -7.21 -1.79 -19.44
C GLU A 86 -7.62 -0.62 -20.36
N LYS A 87 -8.91 -0.29 -20.41
CA LYS A 87 -9.45 0.77 -21.29
C LYS A 87 -9.62 2.12 -20.60
N PHE A 88 -9.13 2.26 -19.37
CA PHE A 88 -9.19 3.54 -18.67
C PHE A 88 -8.31 4.58 -19.34
N PRO A 89 -8.76 5.85 -19.48
CA PRO A 89 -7.96 6.88 -20.14
C PRO A 89 -6.60 7.09 -19.47
N LEU A 90 -5.52 6.92 -20.21
CA LEU A 90 -4.15 7.02 -19.68
C LEU A 90 -3.89 8.37 -19.01
N TYR A 91 -4.39 9.46 -19.59
CA TYR A 91 -4.22 10.79 -19.00
C TYR A 91 -4.83 10.89 -17.59
N GLU A 92 -6.01 10.33 -17.39
CA GLU A 92 -6.66 10.28 -16.08
C GLU A 92 -5.89 9.40 -15.11
N ALA A 93 -5.45 8.20 -15.54
CA ALA A 93 -4.63 7.31 -14.73
C ALA A 93 -3.33 7.99 -14.24
N LEU A 94 -2.68 8.78 -15.11
CA LEU A 94 -1.49 9.56 -14.74
C LEU A 94 -1.80 10.66 -13.73
N ASN A 95 -2.93 11.35 -13.87
CA ASN A 95 -3.37 12.34 -12.89
C ASN A 95 -3.69 11.70 -11.54
N HIS A 96 -4.35 10.54 -11.53
CA HIS A 96 -4.59 9.77 -10.30
C HIS A 96 -3.26 9.40 -9.62
N ALA A 97 -2.32 8.80 -10.34
CA ALA A 97 -1.01 8.44 -9.81
C ALA A 97 -0.25 9.66 -9.24
N ARG A 98 -0.34 10.81 -9.93
CA ARG A 98 0.26 12.05 -9.45
C ARG A 98 -0.39 12.56 -8.17
N ASN A 99 -1.71 12.56 -8.09
CA ASN A 99 -2.45 12.97 -6.89
C ASN A 99 -2.15 12.06 -5.71
N LEU A 100 -2.09 10.74 -5.93
CA LEU A 100 -1.67 9.77 -4.92
C LEU A 100 -0.26 10.06 -4.40
N LEU A 101 0.70 10.36 -5.29
CA LEU A 101 2.06 10.65 -4.90
C LEU A 101 2.17 11.94 -4.09
N PHE A 102 1.64 13.04 -4.62
CA PHE A 102 1.84 14.36 -4.03
C PHE A 102 0.81 14.70 -2.95
N GLY A 103 -0.42 14.25 -3.09
CA GLY A 103 -1.50 14.48 -2.12
C GLY A 103 -1.44 13.54 -0.93
N MET A 104 -1.01 12.28 -1.14
CA MET A 104 -1.07 11.25 -0.12
C MET A 104 0.32 10.73 0.29
N ALA A 105 1.05 10.04 -0.58
CA ALA A 105 2.29 9.36 -0.20
C ALA A 105 3.37 10.31 0.39
N LYS A 106 3.37 11.58 0.02
CA LYS A 106 4.31 12.60 0.54
C LYS A 106 3.74 13.45 1.67
N ASN A 107 2.43 13.47 1.86
CA ASN A 107 1.75 14.41 2.77
C ASN A 107 0.87 13.72 3.82
N HIS A 108 0.71 12.40 3.78
CA HIS A 108 -0.11 11.70 4.75
C HIS A 108 0.49 11.76 6.16
N CYS A 109 -0.37 12.04 7.14
CA CYS A 109 -0.03 11.99 8.55
C CYS A 109 -0.72 10.76 9.15
N TYR A 110 0.05 9.72 9.42
CA TYR A 110 -0.50 8.50 10.03
C TYR A 110 -1.02 8.76 11.44
N SER A 111 -2.02 7.98 11.86
CA SER A 111 -2.59 8.09 13.21
C SER A 111 -1.50 7.96 14.28
N GLY A 112 -1.42 8.96 15.16
CA GLY A 112 -0.39 9.04 16.20
C GLY A 112 0.90 9.78 15.82
N GLU A 113 1.04 10.22 14.57
CA GLU A 113 2.16 11.06 14.13
C GLU A 113 1.77 12.54 14.12
N GLU A 114 2.71 13.40 14.47
CA GLU A 114 2.48 14.88 14.47
C GLU A 114 2.74 15.52 13.10
N LYS A 115 3.43 14.81 12.20
CA LYS A 115 3.85 15.35 10.89
C LYS A 115 3.66 14.32 9.79
N ALA A 116 3.48 14.80 8.58
CA ALA A 116 3.46 13.97 7.38
C ALA A 116 4.75 13.14 7.24
N VAL A 117 4.58 11.84 7.06
CA VAL A 117 5.68 10.88 6.89
C VAL A 117 5.85 10.58 5.41
N LYS A 118 7.00 10.95 4.86
CA LYS A 118 7.44 10.51 3.52
C LYS A 118 7.86 9.03 3.57
N ASN A 119 8.38 8.50 2.48
CA ASN A 119 8.75 7.09 2.36
C ASN A 119 7.52 6.19 2.43
N SER A 120 6.49 6.58 1.71
CA SER A 120 5.20 5.91 1.70
C SER A 120 4.76 5.57 0.28
N MET A 121 3.87 4.62 0.17
CA MET A 121 3.22 4.18 -1.04
C MET A 121 1.73 4.46 -0.91
N ALA A 122 1.16 5.28 -1.79
CA ALA A 122 -0.27 5.47 -1.92
C ALA A 122 -0.78 4.69 -3.12
N ILE A 123 -1.78 3.85 -2.91
CA ILE A 123 -2.32 2.92 -3.90
C ILE A 123 -3.80 3.20 -4.06
N GLU A 124 -4.26 3.29 -5.29
CA GLU A 124 -5.67 3.32 -5.64
C GLU A 124 -5.98 2.20 -6.62
N VAL A 125 -7.05 1.48 -6.36
CA VAL A 125 -7.63 0.49 -7.26
C VAL A 125 -9.00 0.98 -7.69
N GLN A 126 -9.20 1.19 -8.98
CA GLN A 126 -10.49 1.56 -9.54
C GLN A 126 -11.04 0.40 -10.37
N LYS A 127 -12.22 -0.10 -9.98
CA LYS A 127 -12.94 -1.11 -10.73
C LYS A 127 -13.64 -0.50 -11.95
N HIS A 128 -13.97 -1.34 -12.93
CA HIS A 128 -14.75 -0.92 -14.10
C HIS A 128 -16.13 -0.34 -13.73
N SER A 129 -16.69 -0.71 -12.58
CA SER A 129 -17.95 -0.14 -12.03
C SER A 129 -17.82 1.32 -11.54
N GLY A 130 -16.60 1.87 -11.51
CA GLY A 130 -16.31 3.18 -10.92
C GLY A 130 -16.04 3.14 -9.41
N GLN A 131 -16.16 1.99 -8.76
CA GLN A 131 -15.80 1.85 -7.35
C GLN A 131 -14.28 1.97 -7.18
N THR A 132 -13.86 2.85 -6.29
CA THR A 132 -12.45 3.09 -5.94
C THR A 132 -12.14 2.63 -4.53
N MET A 133 -10.95 2.11 -4.33
CA MET A 133 -10.38 1.81 -3.01
C MET A 133 -8.99 2.41 -2.97
N SER A 134 -8.70 3.20 -1.94
CA SER A 134 -7.40 3.82 -1.76
C SER A 134 -6.82 3.46 -0.40
N LEU A 135 -5.52 3.23 -0.36
CA LEU A 135 -4.78 3.01 0.87
C LEU A 135 -3.41 3.70 0.80
N VAL A 136 -2.89 4.05 1.95
CA VAL A 136 -1.52 4.52 2.10
C VAL A 136 -0.81 3.66 3.13
N LEU A 137 0.43 3.29 2.85
CA LEU A 137 1.28 2.55 3.76
C LEU A 137 2.72 3.02 3.67
N SER A 138 3.46 2.88 4.78
CA SER A 138 4.89 3.14 4.78
C SER A 138 5.64 2.07 3.99
N ASN A 139 6.69 2.47 3.24
CA ASN A 139 7.53 1.52 2.52
C ASN A 139 8.27 0.53 3.45
N VAL A 140 8.44 0.87 4.73
CA VAL A 140 9.03 -0.05 5.71
C VAL A 140 8.05 -1.15 6.15
N ASP A 141 6.75 -0.95 5.92
CA ASP A 141 5.68 -1.86 6.34
C ASP A 141 5.13 -2.71 5.19
N MET A 142 5.86 -2.80 4.08
CA MET A 142 5.47 -3.60 2.91
C MET A 142 5.20 -5.08 3.21
N ASP A 143 5.79 -5.61 4.28
CA ASP A 143 5.53 -6.98 4.71
C ASP A 143 4.09 -7.20 5.18
N ILE A 144 3.42 -6.16 5.69
CA ILE A 144 1.99 -6.21 6.03
C ILE A 144 1.17 -6.42 4.76
N LEU A 145 1.43 -5.64 3.71
CA LEU A 145 0.74 -5.81 2.42
C LEU A 145 0.97 -7.22 1.84
N LYS A 146 2.20 -7.73 1.90
CA LYS A 146 2.50 -9.10 1.46
C LYS A 146 1.72 -10.15 2.24
N LYS A 147 1.61 -10.01 3.57
CA LYS A 147 0.80 -10.89 4.41
C LYS A 147 -0.68 -10.85 4.01
N ILE A 148 -1.24 -9.65 3.74
CA ILE A 148 -2.63 -9.49 3.28
C ILE A 148 -2.84 -10.16 1.93
N LEU A 149 -1.94 -9.94 0.97
CA LEU A 149 -2.03 -10.56 -0.36
C LEU A 149 -1.94 -12.09 -0.28
N ALA A 150 -1.03 -12.62 0.53
CA ALA A 150 -0.89 -14.06 0.73
C ALA A 150 -2.14 -14.70 1.35
N LEU A 151 -2.87 -13.98 2.20
CA LEU A 151 -4.13 -14.47 2.75
C LEU A 151 -5.22 -14.65 1.67
N ASN A 152 -5.20 -13.82 0.62
CA ASN A 152 -6.17 -13.89 -0.47
C ASN A 152 -5.96 -15.09 -1.40
N GLU A 153 -4.73 -15.60 -1.54
CA GLU A 153 -4.45 -16.77 -2.39
C GLU A 153 -5.19 -18.05 -1.96
N GLY A 154 -5.64 -18.11 -0.70
CA GLY A 154 -6.42 -19.22 -0.15
C GLY A 154 -7.91 -19.16 -0.39
N MET A 155 -8.45 -18.05 -0.93
CA MET A 155 -9.89 -17.85 -1.15
C MET A 155 -10.32 -18.27 -2.55
N LYS A 156 -10.55 -19.58 -2.78
CA LYS A 156 -10.96 -20.11 -4.10
C LYS A 156 -12.44 -19.91 -4.47
N ASP A 157 -13.33 -19.59 -3.53
CA ASP A 157 -14.79 -19.48 -3.75
C ASP A 157 -15.41 -18.15 -3.27
N GLY A 158 -14.63 -17.05 -3.30
CA GLY A 158 -14.88 -15.90 -2.45
C GLY A 158 -15.59 -14.67 -3.02
N GLU A 159 -16.07 -14.63 -4.28
CA GLU A 159 -16.63 -13.35 -4.80
C GLU A 159 -17.88 -12.87 -4.04
N GLN A 160 -18.79 -13.77 -3.68
CA GLN A 160 -19.98 -13.41 -2.88
C GLN A 160 -19.62 -13.07 -1.44
N ALA A 161 -18.71 -13.83 -0.83
CA ALA A 161 -18.23 -13.56 0.52
C ALA A 161 -17.50 -12.22 0.62
N VAL A 162 -16.66 -11.87 -0.36
CA VAL A 162 -15.94 -10.57 -0.39
C VAL A 162 -16.92 -9.40 -0.49
N THR A 163 -17.94 -9.48 -1.33
CA THR A 163 -18.94 -8.41 -1.45
C THR A 163 -19.73 -8.22 -0.14
N SER A 164 -20.11 -9.32 0.52
CA SER A 164 -20.78 -9.30 1.82
C SER A 164 -19.89 -8.73 2.92
N ILE A 165 -18.59 -9.06 2.92
CA ILE A 165 -17.61 -8.49 3.85
C ILE A 165 -17.46 -6.98 3.66
N LEU A 166 -17.33 -6.52 2.42
CA LEU A 166 -17.24 -5.08 2.12
C LEU A 166 -18.48 -4.33 2.59
N PHE A 167 -19.68 -4.88 2.34
CA PHE A 167 -20.93 -4.30 2.83
C PHE A 167 -20.96 -4.17 4.35
N VAL A 168 -20.51 -5.17 5.09
CA VAL A 168 -20.43 -5.15 6.56
C VAL A 168 -19.44 -4.08 7.02
N VAL A 169 -18.26 -4.00 6.41
CA VAL A 169 -17.24 -2.99 6.76
C VAL A 169 -17.79 -1.58 6.54
N GLU A 170 -18.44 -1.31 5.41
CA GLU A 170 -19.07 -0.02 5.12
C GLU A 170 -20.20 0.29 6.12
N THR A 171 -21.06 -0.68 6.40
CA THR A 171 -22.23 -0.51 7.30
C THR A 171 -21.80 -0.22 8.73
N TYR A 172 -20.75 -0.89 9.22
CA TYR A 172 -20.29 -0.79 10.61
C TYR A 172 -19.00 0.02 10.76
N GLN A 173 -18.67 0.87 9.81
CA GLN A 173 -17.44 1.68 9.80
C GLN A 173 -17.24 2.44 11.11
N PHE A 174 -18.31 3.02 11.68
CA PHE A 174 -18.22 3.73 12.95
C PHE A 174 -17.87 2.80 14.11
N LEU A 175 -18.51 1.64 14.22
CA LEU A 175 -18.20 0.66 15.28
C LEU A 175 -16.78 0.13 15.16
N LEU A 176 -16.33 -0.17 13.94
CA LEU A 176 -14.95 -0.57 13.67
C LEU A 176 -13.95 0.52 14.07
N SER A 177 -14.27 1.78 13.83
CA SER A 177 -13.39 2.90 14.22
C SER A 177 -13.25 3.01 15.74
N VAL A 178 -14.32 2.83 16.48
CA VAL A 178 -14.30 2.81 17.96
C VAL A 178 -13.49 1.61 18.46
N LEU A 179 -13.74 0.42 17.92
CA LEU A 179 -13.03 -0.80 18.28
C LEU A 179 -11.52 -0.69 18.02
N ASN A 180 -11.15 -0.15 16.88
CA ASN A 180 -9.75 0.12 16.50
C ASN A 180 -9.08 1.12 17.46
N LYS A 181 -9.80 2.16 17.88
CA LYS A 181 -9.30 3.14 18.84
C LYS A 181 -9.03 2.49 20.20
N GLU A 182 -9.95 1.69 20.72
CA GLU A 182 -9.78 0.99 22.00
C GLU A 182 -8.61 0.00 21.96
N ALA A 183 -8.41 -0.69 20.83
CA ALA A 183 -7.27 -1.57 20.64
C ALA A 183 -5.94 -0.78 20.64
N ARG A 184 -5.85 0.34 19.93
CA ARG A 184 -4.66 1.22 19.92
C ARG A 184 -4.34 1.79 21.31
N GLU A 185 -5.36 2.09 22.11
CA GLU A 185 -5.22 2.59 23.46
C GLU A 185 -4.94 1.48 24.51
N GLY A 186 -4.85 0.21 24.08
CA GLY A 186 -4.62 -0.95 24.94
C GLY A 186 -5.76 -1.26 25.90
N LYS A 187 -6.98 -0.82 25.60
CA LYS A 187 -8.17 -1.00 26.43
C LYS A 187 -8.92 -2.31 26.19
N ILE A 188 -8.63 -2.97 25.08
CA ILE A 188 -9.26 -4.23 24.68
C ILE A 188 -8.18 -5.27 24.37
N SER A 189 -8.38 -6.50 24.81
CA SER A 189 -7.49 -7.63 24.48
C SER A 189 -7.68 -8.08 23.03
N GLU A 190 -6.71 -8.83 22.49
CA GLU A 190 -6.85 -9.41 21.14
C GLU A 190 -8.05 -10.36 21.04
N GLU A 191 -8.29 -11.15 22.09
CA GLU A 191 -9.40 -12.12 22.14
C GLU A 191 -10.77 -11.41 22.14
N ASP A 192 -10.91 -10.34 22.94
CA ASP A 192 -12.13 -9.55 22.98
C ASP A 192 -12.33 -8.75 21.68
N TYR A 193 -11.24 -8.23 21.10
CA TYR A 193 -11.27 -7.56 19.81
C TYR A 193 -11.72 -8.51 18.70
N GLU A 194 -11.14 -9.72 18.63
CA GLU A 194 -11.53 -10.74 17.65
C GLU A 194 -13.00 -11.14 17.81
N SER A 195 -13.45 -11.32 19.05
CA SER A 195 -14.84 -11.66 19.35
C SER A 195 -15.80 -10.57 18.88
N ALA A 196 -15.49 -9.30 19.18
CA ALA A 196 -16.30 -8.15 18.73
C ALA A 196 -16.29 -8.01 17.21
N TRP A 197 -15.14 -8.18 16.57
CA TRP A 197 -14.97 -8.17 15.12
C TRP A 197 -15.82 -9.26 14.48
N MET A 198 -15.68 -10.51 14.93
CA MET A 198 -16.40 -11.66 14.34
C MET A 198 -17.92 -11.56 14.51
N ASN A 199 -18.42 -10.92 15.57
CA ASN A 199 -19.86 -10.67 15.73
C ASN A 199 -20.45 -9.78 14.63
N LEU A 200 -19.65 -8.91 14.00
CA LEU A 200 -20.09 -8.09 12.86
C LEU A 200 -20.30 -8.94 11.59
N PHE A 201 -19.63 -10.08 11.51
CA PHE A 201 -19.62 -10.98 10.36
C PHE A 201 -20.35 -12.31 10.62
N ASP A 202 -21.20 -12.38 11.64
CA ASP A 202 -21.96 -13.59 11.98
C ASP A 202 -23.22 -13.74 11.11
N ASN A 203 -23.00 -13.84 9.80
CA ASN A 203 -24.04 -14.11 8.82
C ASN A 203 -23.73 -15.40 8.04
N ALA A 204 -24.77 -16.14 7.63
CA ALA A 204 -24.64 -17.38 6.89
C ALA A 204 -23.81 -17.24 5.60
N GLU A 205 -23.86 -16.09 4.94
CA GLU A 205 -23.10 -15.79 3.73
C GLU A 205 -21.60 -15.65 3.98
N GLN A 206 -21.18 -15.30 5.21
CA GLN A 206 -19.80 -15.04 5.59
C GLN A 206 -19.12 -16.27 6.23
N LYS A 207 -19.89 -17.26 6.66
CA LYS A 207 -19.35 -18.50 7.26
C LYS A 207 -18.24 -19.17 6.45
N PRO A 208 -18.32 -19.24 5.11
CA PRO A 208 -17.24 -19.83 4.32
C PRO A 208 -15.91 -19.06 4.43
N ALA A 209 -15.97 -17.77 4.77
CA ALA A 209 -14.82 -16.89 4.92
C ALA A 209 -14.34 -16.73 6.37
N GLU A 210 -14.95 -17.42 7.35
CA GLU A 210 -14.62 -17.26 8.78
C GLU A 210 -13.12 -17.39 9.07
N GLY A 211 -12.48 -18.41 8.56
CA GLY A 211 -11.04 -18.61 8.76
C GLY A 211 -10.17 -17.51 8.14
N TYR A 212 -10.62 -16.91 7.05
CA TYR A 212 -9.97 -15.74 6.44
C TYR A 212 -10.17 -14.49 7.29
N LEU A 213 -11.42 -14.25 7.74
CA LEU A 213 -11.76 -13.10 8.60
C LEU A 213 -10.98 -13.11 9.91
N ARG A 214 -10.83 -14.28 10.57
CA ARG A 214 -10.02 -14.41 11.77
C ARG A 214 -8.55 -14.07 11.53
N ARG A 215 -7.97 -14.55 10.42
CA ARG A 215 -6.58 -14.25 10.06
C ARG A 215 -6.36 -12.77 9.75
N ILE A 216 -7.27 -12.15 9.01
CA ILE A 216 -7.23 -10.68 8.75
C ILE A 216 -7.35 -9.91 10.05
N CYS A 217 -8.29 -10.28 10.93
CA CYS A 217 -8.51 -9.64 12.22
C CYS A 217 -7.24 -9.69 13.09
N SER A 218 -6.64 -10.87 13.22
CA SER A 218 -5.41 -11.03 14.01
C SER A 218 -4.23 -10.24 13.43
N LEU A 219 -4.04 -10.24 12.11
CA LEU A 219 -3.03 -9.45 11.43
C LEU A 219 -3.27 -7.95 11.65
N TRP A 220 -4.52 -7.50 11.50
CA TRP A 220 -4.88 -6.11 11.70
C TRP A 220 -4.60 -5.65 13.14
N TYR A 221 -5.03 -6.43 14.12
CA TYR A 221 -4.78 -6.13 15.53
C TYR A 221 -3.29 -6.08 15.87
N ARG A 222 -2.54 -7.13 15.52
CA ARG A 222 -1.13 -7.27 15.92
C ARG A 222 -0.18 -6.37 15.15
N ASP A 223 -0.33 -6.29 13.83
CA ASP A 223 0.65 -5.58 13.00
C ASP A 223 0.29 -4.10 12.83
N ILE A 224 -1.01 -3.72 12.82
CA ILE A 224 -1.45 -2.35 12.51
C ILE A 224 -1.93 -1.58 13.75
N LEU A 225 -2.78 -2.18 14.59
CA LEU A 225 -3.36 -1.45 15.72
C LEU A 225 -2.43 -1.38 16.91
N THR A 226 -1.81 -2.49 17.29
CA THR A 226 -0.93 -2.62 18.48
C THR A 226 0.55 -2.72 18.10
N GLY A 227 0.86 -2.99 16.83
CA GLY A 227 2.20 -2.93 16.26
C GLY A 227 2.58 -1.51 15.81
N ASN A 228 3.72 -1.42 15.13
CA ASN A 228 4.22 -0.16 14.56
C ASN A 228 3.85 0.00 13.08
N GLY A 229 2.91 -0.78 12.59
CA GLY A 229 2.52 -0.78 11.18
C GLY A 229 1.79 0.51 10.78
N ARG A 230 2.26 1.14 9.70
CA ARG A 230 1.70 2.38 9.15
C ARG A 230 0.97 2.07 7.84
N MET A 231 -0.23 1.54 7.97
CA MET A 231 -1.13 1.30 6.86
C MET A 231 -2.53 1.82 7.21
N GLU A 232 -3.08 2.67 6.36
CA GLU A 232 -4.41 3.26 6.56
C GLU A 232 -5.19 3.32 5.25
N ALA A 233 -6.51 3.14 5.35
CA ALA A 233 -7.40 3.51 4.27
C ALA A 233 -7.35 5.04 4.12
N ALA A 234 -7.31 5.52 2.90
CA ALA A 234 -7.20 6.95 2.64
C ALA A 234 -8.15 7.34 1.50
N ASP A 235 -8.66 8.55 1.59
CA ASP A 235 -9.48 9.12 0.53
C ASP A 235 -8.61 10.04 -0.32
N ALA A 236 -8.40 9.67 -1.58
CA ALA A 236 -7.52 10.40 -2.49
C ALA A 236 -8.05 11.80 -2.85
N TYR A 237 -9.32 12.09 -2.48
CA TYR A 237 -10.05 13.29 -2.90
C TYR A 237 -10.55 14.15 -1.74
N SER A 238 -10.15 13.89 -0.51
CA SER A 238 -10.47 14.70 0.68
C SER A 238 -9.54 15.91 0.85
#